data_40ace643447e578dfe487ae560650623
#
_entry.id   40ace643447e578dfe487ae560650623
#
_cell.length_a   1.000
_cell.length_b   1.000
_cell.length_c   1.000
_cell.angle_alpha   90.00
_cell.angle_beta   90.00
_cell.angle_gamma   90.00
#
_symmetry.space_group_name_H-M   'P 1'
#
loop_
_entity.id
_entity.type
_entity.pdbx_description
1 polymer ?
#
loop_
_entity_poly.entity_id
_entity_poly.type
_entity_poly.pdbx_seq_one_letter_code
_entity_poly.pdbx_strand_id
1 'polypeptide(L)'
;MAVLPRFLTDPEIGRHLLRDEGEVIVDEVRKHWVVYVVPFVAALVGLALLVVAVLSSVRFAWVPTVLGLAVLLWAAWRALGASLDRFVITNMRVFRVHGVLARSLATMPLGRILDITVVKPLAGRVIGYGHFTFESAAQDQGLREIRFVGAPDQRDLAIQRVVQRSGLRGPKVN
;
A
#
# COMPACT_ATOMS: atom_id res chain seq x y z
N MET A 1 -22.59 10.87 12.25
CA MET A 1 -21.49 10.25 11.46
C MET A 1 -20.35 11.25 11.43
N ALA A 2 -19.25 10.98 12.14
CA ALA A 2 -18.06 11.83 12.07
C ALA A 2 -17.41 11.63 10.69
N VAL A 3 -17.51 12.67 9.85
CA VAL A 3 -16.83 12.69 8.56
C VAL A 3 -15.34 12.89 8.85
N LEU A 4 -14.55 11.82 8.72
CA LEU A 4 -13.09 11.93 8.78
C LEU A 4 -12.63 12.97 7.76
N PRO A 5 -11.72 13.88 8.13
CA PRO A 5 -11.24 14.90 7.21
C PRO A 5 -10.59 14.26 5.98
N ARG A 6 -10.88 14.79 4.80
CA ARG A 6 -10.46 14.24 3.50
C ARG A 6 -8.96 13.95 3.39
N PHE A 7 -8.12 14.71 4.10
CA PHE A 7 -6.67 14.48 4.10
C PHE A 7 -6.27 13.13 4.74
N LEU A 8 -7.14 12.52 5.58
CA LEU A 8 -6.91 11.19 6.17
C LEU A 8 -7.45 10.04 5.29
N THR A 9 -8.31 10.32 4.33
CA THR A 9 -8.99 9.29 3.54
C THR A 9 -8.59 9.27 2.06
N ASP A 10 -8.10 10.41 1.55
CA ASP A 10 -7.70 10.57 0.14
C ASP A 10 -6.23 10.97 0.03
N PRO A 11 -5.38 10.15 -0.61
CA PRO A 11 -3.97 10.47 -0.86
C PRO A 11 -3.76 11.58 -1.92
N GLU A 12 -4.84 12.21 -2.43
CA GLU A 12 -4.81 13.33 -3.38
C GLU A 12 -3.92 13.06 -4.62
N ILE A 13 -4.00 11.85 -5.16
CA ILE A 13 -3.20 11.39 -6.31
C ILE A 13 -3.25 12.40 -7.48
N GLY A 14 -4.41 13.03 -7.69
CA GLY A 14 -4.62 14.00 -8.76
C GLY A 14 -3.73 15.24 -8.73
N ARG A 15 -3.16 15.60 -7.55
CA ARG A 15 -2.23 16.74 -7.41
C ARG A 15 -0.82 16.41 -7.88
N HIS A 16 -0.49 15.12 -7.98
CA HIS A 16 0.84 14.67 -8.38
C HIS A 16 0.92 14.36 -9.88
N LEU A 17 -0.16 14.53 -10.64
CA LEU A 17 -0.18 14.28 -12.09
C LEU A 17 0.27 15.49 -12.88
N LEU A 18 1.14 15.26 -13.86
CA LEU A 18 1.57 16.24 -14.86
C LEU A 18 0.52 16.30 -15.99
N ARG A 19 -0.67 16.82 -15.67
CA ARG A 19 -1.79 16.84 -16.63
C ARG A 19 -1.51 17.69 -17.88
N ASP A 20 -0.75 18.75 -17.71
CA ASP A 20 -0.37 19.67 -18.80
C ASP A 20 0.57 18.98 -19.81
N GLU A 21 1.28 17.93 -19.38
CA GLU A 21 2.15 17.11 -20.22
C GLU A 21 1.43 15.87 -20.80
N GLY A 22 0.13 15.73 -20.56
CA GLY A 22 -0.66 14.59 -21.03
C GLY A 22 -0.45 13.31 -20.20
N GLU A 23 -0.06 13.43 -18.92
CA GLU A 23 0.04 12.29 -18.03
C GLU A 23 -1.34 11.75 -17.68
N VAL A 24 -1.56 10.46 -17.96
CA VAL A 24 -2.82 9.74 -17.70
C VAL A 24 -2.57 8.56 -16.77
N ILE A 25 -3.46 8.39 -15.79
CA ILE A 25 -3.46 7.21 -14.92
C ILE A 25 -3.89 6.01 -15.76
N VAL A 26 -3.03 5.00 -15.84
CA VAL A 26 -3.35 3.71 -16.46
C VAL A 26 -3.95 2.76 -15.44
N ASP A 27 -3.41 2.76 -14.21
CA ASP A 27 -3.89 1.92 -13.14
C ASP A 27 -3.56 2.50 -11.75
N GLU A 28 -4.52 2.35 -10.81
CA GLU A 28 -4.35 2.69 -9.40
C GLU A 28 -4.42 1.42 -8.57
N VAL A 29 -3.30 1.06 -7.95
CA VAL A 29 -3.18 -0.15 -7.16
C VAL A 29 -3.34 0.16 -5.68
N ARG A 30 -4.35 -0.45 -5.07
CA ARG A 30 -4.58 -0.44 -3.63
C ARG A 30 -4.03 -1.72 -3.01
N LYS A 31 -3.64 -1.64 -1.76
CA LYS A 31 -3.23 -2.85 -1.02
C LYS A 31 -4.39 -3.84 -0.91
N HIS A 32 -4.04 -5.11 -1.01
CA HIS A 32 -4.99 -6.20 -0.85
C HIS A 32 -5.54 -6.24 0.60
N TRP A 33 -6.79 -6.67 0.77
CA TRP A 33 -7.48 -6.72 2.06
C TRP A 33 -6.73 -7.51 3.15
N VAL A 34 -5.90 -8.47 2.78
CA VAL A 34 -5.07 -9.27 3.70
C VAL A 34 -4.22 -8.40 4.63
N VAL A 35 -3.83 -7.19 4.21
CA VAL A 35 -3.06 -6.27 5.05
C VAL A 35 -3.81 -5.88 6.32
N TYR A 36 -5.15 -5.89 6.27
CA TYR A 36 -5.99 -5.53 7.41
C TYR A 36 -6.22 -6.67 8.40
N VAL A 37 -5.84 -7.91 8.07
CA VAL A 37 -6.02 -9.07 8.97
C VAL A 37 -5.25 -8.88 10.27
N VAL A 38 -3.99 -8.48 10.21
CA VAL A 38 -3.16 -8.26 11.42
C VAL A 38 -3.74 -7.14 12.31
N PRO A 39 -4.03 -5.92 11.81
CA PRO A 39 -4.66 -4.90 12.65
C PRO A 39 -6.06 -5.30 13.14
N PHE A 40 -6.82 -6.08 12.38
CA PHE A 40 -8.12 -6.58 12.82
C PHE A 40 -8.01 -7.54 14.01
N VAL A 41 -7.10 -8.53 13.92
CA VAL A 41 -6.83 -9.45 15.04
C VAL A 41 -6.31 -8.69 16.26
N ALA A 42 -5.41 -7.73 16.07
CA ALA A 42 -4.93 -6.89 17.16
C ALA A 42 -6.05 -6.07 17.80
N ALA A 43 -6.99 -5.55 16.99
CA ALA A 43 -8.15 -4.83 17.52
C ALA A 43 -9.05 -5.74 18.38
N LEU A 44 -9.25 -6.99 17.98
CA LEU A 44 -9.97 -7.98 18.78
C LEU A 44 -9.27 -8.25 20.12
N VAL A 45 -7.94 -8.39 20.10
CA VAL A 45 -7.14 -8.56 21.33
C VAL A 45 -7.26 -7.32 22.23
N GLY A 46 -7.14 -6.12 21.66
CA GLY A 46 -7.32 -4.88 22.41
C GLY A 46 -8.71 -4.77 23.06
N LEU A 47 -9.76 -5.16 22.33
CA LEU A 47 -11.12 -5.19 22.85
C LEU A 47 -11.28 -6.22 23.97
N ALA A 48 -10.71 -7.42 23.80
CA ALA A 48 -10.71 -8.46 24.85
C ALA A 48 -10.03 -7.96 26.13
N LEU A 49 -8.90 -7.24 26.02
CA LEU A 49 -8.24 -6.61 27.16
C LEU A 49 -9.11 -5.58 27.87
N LEU A 50 -9.90 -4.79 27.14
CA LEU A 50 -10.84 -3.87 27.74
C LEU A 50 -11.99 -4.58 28.48
N VAL A 51 -12.46 -5.72 27.96
CA VAL A 51 -13.44 -6.57 28.66
C VAL A 51 -12.84 -7.11 29.96
N VAL A 52 -11.59 -7.60 29.92
CA VAL A 52 -10.87 -8.05 31.12
C VAL A 52 -10.71 -6.90 32.12
N ALA A 53 -10.48 -5.68 31.67
CA ALA A 53 -10.41 -4.50 32.54
C ALA A 53 -11.70 -4.27 33.32
N VAL A 54 -12.87 -4.38 32.65
CA VAL A 54 -14.16 -4.24 33.27
C VAL A 54 -14.44 -5.33 34.31
N LEU A 55 -13.99 -6.54 34.07
CA LEU A 55 -14.15 -7.70 34.97
C LEU A 55 -13.12 -7.74 36.11
N SER A 56 -12.08 -6.91 36.04
CA SER A 56 -11.00 -6.85 37.02
C SER A 56 -11.38 -5.98 38.21
N SER A 57 -10.74 -6.25 39.38
CA SER A 57 -10.86 -5.34 40.51
C SER A 57 -10.30 -3.95 40.19
N VAL A 58 -10.90 -2.90 40.74
CA VAL A 58 -10.53 -1.48 40.50
C VAL A 58 -9.01 -1.23 40.65
N ARG A 59 -8.36 -1.95 41.57
CA ARG A 59 -6.94 -1.80 41.83
C ARG A 59 -6.06 -2.21 40.64
N PHE A 60 -6.48 -3.20 39.86
CA PHE A 60 -5.69 -3.76 38.74
C PHE A 60 -6.27 -3.45 37.35
N ALA A 61 -7.48 -2.92 37.26
CA ALA A 61 -8.17 -2.64 36.00
C ALA A 61 -7.40 -1.67 35.07
N TRP A 62 -6.58 -0.80 35.63
CA TRP A 62 -5.81 0.17 34.83
C TRP A 62 -4.80 -0.49 33.87
N VAL A 63 -4.21 -1.64 34.26
CA VAL A 63 -3.22 -2.35 33.43
C VAL A 63 -3.84 -2.84 32.11
N PRO A 64 -4.90 -3.69 32.12
CA PRO A 64 -5.50 -4.13 30.86
C PRO A 64 -6.18 -2.99 30.09
N THR A 65 -6.62 -1.91 30.78
CA THR A 65 -7.17 -0.72 30.10
C THR A 65 -6.08 -0.04 29.26
N VAL A 66 -4.94 0.28 29.85
CA VAL A 66 -3.84 0.95 29.15
C VAL A 66 -3.32 0.09 27.99
N LEU A 67 -3.10 -1.20 28.24
CA LEU A 67 -2.66 -2.13 27.20
C LEU A 67 -3.70 -2.27 26.08
N GLY A 68 -4.96 -2.41 26.39
CA GLY A 68 -6.05 -2.52 25.43
C GLY A 68 -6.14 -1.28 24.53
N LEU A 69 -6.09 -0.08 25.12
CA LEU A 69 -6.09 1.17 24.38
C LEU A 69 -4.85 1.31 23.51
N ALA A 70 -3.66 0.96 24.02
CA ALA A 70 -2.43 1.02 23.23
C ALA A 70 -2.47 0.10 22.00
N VAL A 71 -2.98 -1.14 22.17
CA VAL A 71 -3.15 -2.09 21.07
C VAL A 71 -4.20 -1.60 20.06
N LEU A 72 -5.31 -1.03 20.50
CA LEU A 72 -6.32 -0.46 19.60
C LEU A 72 -5.79 0.72 18.80
N LEU A 73 -5.05 1.64 19.43
CA LEU A 73 -4.40 2.77 18.75
C LEU A 73 -3.38 2.29 17.72
N TRP A 74 -2.57 1.30 18.07
CA TRP A 74 -1.62 0.69 17.15
C TRP A 74 -2.32 0.02 15.95
N ALA A 75 -3.39 -0.72 16.19
CA ALA A 75 -4.18 -1.37 15.15
C ALA A 75 -4.81 -0.34 14.19
N ALA A 76 -5.39 0.72 14.74
CA ALA A 76 -5.95 1.81 13.96
C ALA A 76 -4.89 2.53 13.11
N TRP A 77 -3.72 2.80 13.69
CA TRP A 77 -2.59 3.40 12.97
C TRP A 77 -2.11 2.54 11.81
N ARG A 78 -1.97 1.23 12.04
CA ARG A 78 -1.56 0.26 10.99
C ARG A 78 -2.59 0.17 9.87
N ALA A 79 -3.87 0.13 10.20
CA ALA A 79 -4.95 0.09 9.22
C ALA A 79 -5.00 1.39 8.39
N LEU A 80 -4.85 2.54 9.04
CA LEU A 80 -4.82 3.84 8.37
C LEU A 80 -3.60 3.96 7.44
N GLY A 81 -2.42 3.54 7.88
CA GLY A 81 -1.22 3.53 7.03
C GLY A 81 -1.39 2.64 5.79
N ALA A 82 -2.04 1.48 5.94
CA ALA A 82 -2.33 0.60 4.81
C ALA A 82 -3.35 1.20 3.83
N SER A 83 -4.34 1.94 4.33
CA SER A 83 -5.38 2.57 3.49
C SER A 83 -4.87 3.76 2.67
N LEU A 84 -3.85 4.45 3.16
CA LEU A 84 -3.26 5.62 2.52
C LEU A 84 -2.10 5.27 1.56
N ASP A 85 -1.63 4.02 1.56
CA ASP A 85 -0.56 3.57 0.69
C ASP A 85 -1.13 3.21 -0.70
N ARG A 86 -0.82 4.06 -1.68
CA ARG A 86 -1.28 3.93 -3.07
C ARG A 86 -0.09 3.84 -4.01
N PHE A 87 -0.18 2.92 -4.93
CA PHE A 87 0.75 2.78 -6.05
C PHE A 87 0.01 3.10 -7.34
N VAL A 88 0.55 4.02 -8.12
CA VAL A 88 -0.08 4.53 -9.34
C VAL A 88 0.84 4.30 -10.52
N ILE A 89 0.28 3.75 -11.57
CA ILE A 89 0.94 3.53 -12.86
C ILE A 89 0.36 4.54 -13.84
N THR A 90 1.23 5.36 -14.44
CA THR A 90 0.85 6.30 -15.48
C THR A 90 1.50 5.90 -16.81
N ASN A 91 1.19 6.63 -17.87
CA ASN A 91 1.83 6.47 -19.18
C ASN A 91 3.29 6.97 -19.21
N MET A 92 3.78 7.69 -18.17
CA MET A 92 5.12 8.29 -18.13
C MET A 92 6.00 7.73 -17.02
N ARG A 93 5.40 7.42 -15.87
CA ARG A 93 6.11 7.01 -14.65
C ARG A 93 5.26 6.11 -13.77
N VAL A 94 5.91 5.45 -12.83
CA VAL A 94 5.24 4.84 -11.69
C VAL A 94 5.54 5.68 -10.45
N PHE A 95 4.56 5.87 -9.59
CA PHE A 95 4.79 6.56 -8.33
C PHE A 95 3.98 5.93 -7.19
N ARG A 96 4.50 6.08 -5.98
CA ARG A 96 3.86 5.60 -4.76
C ARG A 96 3.70 6.75 -3.79
N VAL A 97 2.48 6.93 -3.30
CA VAL A 97 2.17 7.84 -2.21
C VAL A 97 1.95 7.01 -0.96
N HIS A 98 2.71 7.25 0.09
CA HIS A 98 2.56 6.55 1.36
C HIS A 98 2.85 7.47 2.54
N GLY A 99 2.38 7.07 3.72
CA GLY A 99 2.54 7.81 4.97
C GLY A 99 1.23 8.40 5.49
N VAL A 100 1.10 8.44 6.82
CA VAL A 100 -0.11 8.94 7.52
C VAL A 100 0.03 10.43 7.85
N LEU A 101 1.08 10.82 8.55
CA LEU A 101 1.35 12.21 8.95
C LEU A 101 2.28 12.91 7.96
N ALA A 102 3.40 12.27 7.63
CA ALA A 102 4.30 12.76 6.61
C ALA A 102 4.08 11.94 5.34
N ARG A 103 3.60 12.58 4.28
CA ARG A 103 3.41 11.93 2.97
C ARG A 103 4.72 11.91 2.21
N SER A 104 5.15 10.72 1.84
CA SER A 104 6.29 10.49 0.98
C SER A 104 5.81 10.12 -0.41
N LEU A 105 6.36 10.80 -1.41
CA LEU A 105 6.14 10.53 -2.84
C LEU A 105 7.43 9.94 -3.40
N ALA A 106 7.40 8.67 -3.75
CA ALA A 106 8.48 8.03 -4.50
C ALA A 106 8.05 7.92 -5.97
N THR A 107 8.85 8.42 -6.88
CA THR A 107 8.54 8.46 -8.31
C THR A 107 9.68 7.81 -9.11
N MET A 108 9.31 6.95 -10.07
CA MET A 108 10.25 6.29 -10.96
C MET A 108 9.77 6.43 -12.42
N PRO A 109 10.51 7.12 -13.29
CA PRO A 109 10.23 7.13 -14.72
C PRO A 109 10.28 5.73 -15.32
N LEU A 110 9.41 5.42 -16.28
CA LEU A 110 9.34 4.09 -16.89
C LEU A 110 10.69 3.66 -17.53
N GLY A 111 11.45 4.62 -18.08
CA GLY A 111 12.76 4.34 -18.67
C GLY A 111 13.87 3.91 -17.70
N ARG A 112 13.65 4.05 -16.39
CA ARG A 112 14.57 3.59 -15.36
C ARG A 112 14.25 2.22 -14.81
N ILE A 113 13.14 1.63 -15.20
CA ILE A 113 12.73 0.28 -14.79
C ILE A 113 13.53 -0.72 -15.63
N LEU A 114 14.48 -1.40 -14.99
CA LEU A 114 15.30 -2.43 -15.63
C LEU A 114 14.56 -3.76 -15.70
N ASP A 115 14.02 -4.19 -14.56
CA ASP A 115 13.26 -5.42 -14.44
C ASP A 115 12.17 -5.34 -13.37
N ILE A 116 11.16 -6.20 -13.50
CA ILE A 116 10.04 -6.30 -12.57
C ILE A 116 9.90 -7.76 -12.17
N THR A 117 10.19 -8.04 -10.91
CA THR A 117 10.00 -9.37 -10.33
C THR A 117 8.70 -9.41 -9.55
N VAL A 118 7.82 -10.37 -9.90
CA VAL A 118 6.57 -10.63 -9.19
C VAL A 118 6.69 -11.88 -8.35
N VAL A 119 6.71 -11.73 -7.03
CA VAL A 119 6.76 -12.84 -6.09
C VAL A 119 5.37 -13.13 -5.54
N LYS A 120 4.89 -14.36 -5.71
CA LYS A 120 3.62 -14.82 -5.15
C LYS A 120 3.91 -15.87 -4.07
N PRO A 121 3.79 -15.53 -2.78
CA PRO A 121 3.87 -16.52 -1.71
C PRO A 121 2.73 -17.53 -1.82
N LEU A 122 2.85 -18.71 -1.20
CA LEU A 122 1.82 -19.76 -1.25
C LEU A 122 0.43 -19.22 -0.86
N ALA A 123 0.35 -18.48 0.24
CA ALA A 123 -0.88 -17.80 0.64
C ALA A 123 -1.37 -16.79 -0.43
N GLY A 124 -0.45 -16.08 -1.10
CA GLY A 124 -0.77 -15.14 -2.16
C GLY A 124 -1.35 -15.81 -3.40
N ARG A 125 -0.94 -17.03 -3.72
CA ARG A 125 -1.51 -17.82 -4.83
C ARG A 125 -2.96 -18.23 -4.57
N VAL A 126 -3.30 -18.55 -3.31
CA VAL A 126 -4.65 -18.94 -2.92
C VAL A 126 -5.57 -17.74 -2.78
N ILE A 127 -5.09 -16.65 -2.19
CA ILE A 127 -5.89 -15.48 -1.82
C ILE A 127 -5.88 -14.40 -2.92
N GLY A 128 -4.94 -14.48 -3.89
CA GLY A 128 -4.89 -13.57 -5.03
C GLY A 128 -4.04 -12.30 -4.81
N TYR A 129 -2.97 -12.36 -3.99
CA TYR A 129 -2.05 -11.25 -3.82
C TYR A 129 -0.60 -11.62 -4.15
N GLY A 130 0.22 -10.61 -4.46
CA GLY A 130 1.65 -10.75 -4.72
C GLY A 130 2.46 -9.56 -4.22
N HIS A 131 3.76 -9.67 -4.39
CA HIS A 131 4.73 -8.62 -4.09
C HIS A 131 5.45 -8.27 -5.39
N PHE A 132 5.57 -6.98 -5.66
CA PHE A 132 6.34 -6.46 -6.79
C PHE A 132 7.68 -5.94 -6.28
N THR A 133 8.75 -6.35 -6.94
CA THR A 133 10.09 -5.80 -6.75
C THR A 133 10.51 -5.14 -8.06
N PHE A 134 10.80 -3.86 -8.00
CA PHE A 134 11.31 -3.10 -9.13
C PHE A 134 12.83 -3.00 -9.03
N GLU A 135 13.51 -3.46 -10.08
CA GLU A 135 14.94 -3.25 -10.24
C GLU A 135 15.17 -1.99 -11.05
N SER A 136 15.87 -1.03 -10.46
CA SER A 136 16.16 0.26 -11.05
C SER A 136 17.66 0.53 -11.02
N ALA A 137 18.16 1.23 -12.04
CA ALA A 137 19.54 1.74 -12.07
C ALA A 137 19.84 2.76 -10.97
N ALA A 138 18.82 3.42 -10.41
CA ALA A 138 18.92 4.29 -9.26
C ALA A 138 18.23 3.60 -8.05
N GLN A 139 18.92 3.55 -6.91
CA GLN A 139 18.40 2.93 -5.69
C GLN A 139 17.34 3.83 -5.02
N ASP A 140 16.19 4.01 -5.65
CA ASP A 140 15.06 4.71 -5.07
C ASP A 140 14.35 3.79 -4.07
N GLN A 141 14.71 3.90 -2.79
CA GLN A 141 14.28 3.02 -1.70
C GLN A 141 12.75 2.93 -1.53
N GLY A 142 11.99 3.95 -1.94
CA GLY A 142 10.54 4.02 -1.75
C GLY A 142 9.71 3.15 -2.70
N LEU A 143 10.25 2.78 -3.89
CA LEU A 143 9.57 2.00 -4.93
C LEU A 143 10.14 0.59 -5.12
N ARG A 144 11.23 0.24 -4.42
CA ARG A 144 11.90 -1.04 -4.60
C ARG A 144 10.97 -2.23 -4.39
N GLU A 145 10.14 -2.20 -3.37
CA GLU A 145 9.26 -3.30 -3.02
C GLU A 145 7.84 -2.81 -2.67
N ILE A 146 6.86 -3.33 -3.39
CA ILE A 146 5.44 -3.05 -3.13
C ILE A 146 4.77 -4.36 -2.74
N ARG A 147 4.42 -4.46 -1.46
CA ARG A 147 3.83 -5.67 -0.88
C ARG A 147 2.32 -5.64 -0.92
N PHE A 148 1.71 -6.84 -0.99
CA PHE A 148 0.28 -7.08 -0.92
C PHE A 148 -0.51 -6.38 -2.04
N VAL A 149 -0.06 -6.56 -3.27
CA VAL A 149 -0.76 -6.09 -4.47
C VAL A 149 -1.80 -7.12 -4.87
N GLY A 150 -3.04 -6.71 -5.04
CA GLY A 150 -4.12 -7.57 -5.54
C GLY A 150 -4.00 -7.79 -7.05
N ALA A 151 -4.42 -8.97 -7.53
CA ALA A 151 -4.39 -9.39 -8.93
C ALA A 151 -3.03 -9.15 -9.61
N PRO A 152 -1.92 -9.71 -9.09
CA PRO A 152 -0.57 -9.37 -9.50
C PRO A 152 -0.31 -9.59 -10.99
N ASP A 153 -0.89 -10.63 -11.62
CA ASP A 153 -0.70 -10.92 -13.05
C ASP A 153 -1.27 -9.84 -13.96
N GLN A 154 -2.46 -9.33 -13.61
CA GLN A 154 -3.10 -8.27 -14.39
C GLN A 154 -2.32 -6.97 -14.30
N ARG A 155 -1.75 -6.68 -13.11
CA ARG A 155 -0.93 -5.49 -12.87
C ARG A 155 0.41 -5.56 -13.60
N ASP A 156 1.06 -6.73 -13.59
CA ASP A 156 2.28 -6.96 -14.36
C ASP A 156 2.05 -6.73 -15.85
N LEU A 157 0.99 -7.31 -16.41
CA LEU A 157 0.61 -7.07 -17.81
C LEU A 157 0.30 -5.60 -18.11
N ALA A 158 -0.32 -4.87 -17.17
CA ALA A 158 -0.59 -3.44 -17.33
C ALA A 158 0.72 -2.65 -17.43
N ILE A 159 1.68 -2.91 -16.53
CA ILE A 159 2.99 -2.24 -16.55
C ILE A 159 3.75 -2.59 -17.82
N GLN A 160 3.80 -3.86 -18.21
CA GLN A 160 4.49 -4.30 -19.44
C GLN A 160 3.92 -3.62 -20.69
N ARG A 161 2.58 -3.48 -20.80
CA ARG A 161 1.94 -2.76 -21.91
C ARG A 161 2.34 -1.29 -21.96
N VAL A 162 2.42 -0.63 -20.82
CA VAL A 162 2.82 0.77 -20.74
C VAL A 162 4.28 0.94 -21.16
N VAL A 163 5.18 0.07 -20.65
CA VAL A 163 6.60 0.08 -21.03
C VAL A 163 6.80 -0.19 -22.52
N GLN A 164 6.03 -1.11 -23.11
CA GLN A 164 6.10 -1.36 -24.54
C GLN A 164 5.59 -0.18 -25.39
N ARG A 165 4.49 0.46 -24.99
CA ARG A 165 3.92 1.62 -25.71
C ARG A 165 4.83 2.85 -25.65
N SER A 166 5.59 3.00 -24.57
CA SER A 166 6.56 4.10 -24.44
C SER A 166 7.82 3.92 -25.33
N GLY A 167 7.96 2.81 -26.06
CA GLY A 167 9.10 2.53 -26.94
C GLY A 167 10.41 2.23 -26.20
N LEU A 168 10.37 2.06 -24.88
CA LEU A 168 11.54 1.89 -24.03
C LEU A 168 12.12 0.47 -24.07
N ARG A 169 11.35 -0.52 -24.54
CA ARG A 169 11.86 -1.85 -24.89
C ARG A 169 11.74 -2.03 -26.40
N GLY A 170 12.86 -2.28 -27.07
CA GLY A 170 12.88 -2.59 -28.50
C GLY A 170 12.00 -3.81 -28.85
N PRO A 171 11.64 -4.00 -30.13
CA PRO A 171 10.85 -5.15 -30.56
C PRO A 171 11.54 -6.43 -30.13
N LYS A 172 10.75 -7.39 -29.60
CA LYS A 172 11.26 -8.75 -29.34
C LYS A 172 11.75 -9.30 -30.67
N VAL A 173 13.06 -9.52 -30.81
CA VAL A 173 13.61 -10.31 -31.91
C VAL A 173 13.11 -11.73 -31.65
N ASN A 174 12.24 -12.22 -32.56
CA ASN A 174 11.82 -13.61 -32.58
C ASN A 174 13.00 -14.48 -33.08
#